data_6f082c017fca9b4b9cd456dfd85d370b
#
_entry.id   6f082c017fca9b4b9cd456dfd85d370b
#
_cell.length_a   1.000
_cell.length_b   1.000
_cell.length_c   1.000
_cell.angle_alpha   90.00
_cell.angle_beta   90.00
_cell.angle_gamma   90.00
#
_symmetry.space_group_name_H-M   'P 1'
#
loop_
_entity.id
_entity.type
_entity.pdbx_description
1 polymer ?
#
loop_
_entity_poly.entity_id
_entity_poly.type
_entity_poly.pdbx_seq_one_letter_code
_entity_poly.pdbx_strand_id
1 'polypeptide(L)'
;MKQQHTLTYFISSLVILVFCVSVNAQNDSIPKTVKDTLIIKEKYGLRIGADLGKLARSFFDDEYSGFEIAADYRLKKRIYIAGEIGFDEKTTVTDYLDITSTGSYIKGGIDYNMYQNWLDMDNMVYTGFRIGASTFSQNLNSFTIYNTNQYWARQFTSNDLQEFKGLTAIWVELIIGMKVELFNNLFLGLNVQLKLMASETEPDNFGNVFIPGFNKTFDSSGIGVGYGYTLSYRIPLYKKNK
;
A
#
# COMPACT_ATOMS: atom_id res chain seq x y z
N MET A 1 -21.61 -28.99 4.45
CA MET A 1 -22.24 -27.80 3.88
C MET A 1 -22.83 -26.87 4.95
N LYS A 2 -22.10 -26.47 5.99
CA LYS A 2 -22.61 -25.57 7.06
C LYS A 2 -21.73 -24.34 7.34
N GLN A 3 -20.62 -24.13 6.62
CA GLN A 3 -19.70 -23.00 6.89
C GLN A 3 -19.91 -21.73 6.03
N GLN A 4 -20.69 -21.78 4.97
CA GLN A 4 -20.90 -20.62 4.08
C GLN A 4 -21.83 -19.54 4.66
N HIS A 5 -22.74 -19.90 5.56
CA HIS A 5 -23.71 -18.93 6.10
C HIS A 5 -23.12 -17.99 7.17
N THR A 6 -22.12 -18.42 7.92
CA THR A 6 -21.53 -17.63 9.01
C THR A 6 -20.76 -16.41 8.47
N LEU A 7 -20.05 -16.57 7.36
CA LEU A 7 -19.31 -15.46 6.71
C LEU A 7 -20.27 -14.41 6.13
N THR A 8 -21.37 -14.86 5.54
CA THR A 8 -22.40 -13.96 4.97
C THR A 8 -23.08 -13.13 6.07
N TYR A 9 -23.38 -13.72 7.22
CA TYR A 9 -23.94 -12.99 8.37
C TYR A 9 -22.94 -12.03 8.98
N PHE A 10 -21.65 -12.36 9.02
CA PHE A 10 -20.61 -11.49 9.52
C PHE A 10 -20.42 -10.27 8.61
N ILE A 11 -20.39 -10.47 7.30
CA ILE A 11 -20.27 -9.39 6.31
C ILE A 11 -21.50 -8.49 6.33
N SER A 12 -22.73 -9.06 6.39
CA SER A 12 -23.95 -8.27 6.46
C SER A 12 -24.07 -7.48 7.77
N SER A 13 -23.64 -8.02 8.90
CA SER A 13 -23.62 -7.30 10.18
C SER A 13 -22.59 -6.16 10.18
N LEU A 14 -21.44 -6.35 9.53
CA LEU A 14 -20.41 -5.31 9.38
C LEU A 14 -20.92 -4.17 8.49
N VAL A 15 -21.62 -4.49 7.40
CA VAL A 15 -22.24 -3.49 6.50
C VAL A 15 -23.32 -2.70 7.23
N ILE A 16 -24.17 -3.35 8.02
CA ILE A 16 -25.21 -2.68 8.83
C ILE A 16 -24.57 -1.79 9.89
N LEU A 17 -23.47 -2.20 10.52
CA LEU A 17 -22.75 -1.38 11.51
C LEU A 17 -22.19 -0.10 10.89
N VAL A 18 -21.66 -0.16 9.67
CA VAL A 18 -21.16 1.00 8.92
C VAL A 18 -22.29 1.97 8.56
N PHE A 19 -23.49 1.47 8.25
CA PHE A 19 -24.66 2.32 7.97
C PHE A 19 -25.29 2.94 9.22
N CYS A 20 -25.19 2.32 10.37
CA CYS A 20 -25.74 2.87 11.63
C CYS A 20 -24.97 4.07 12.17
N VAL A 21 -23.74 4.31 11.75
CA VAL A 21 -22.93 5.46 12.21
C VAL A 21 -23.37 6.79 11.55
N SER A 22 -24.23 6.75 10.54
CA SER A 22 -24.60 7.92 9.73
C SER A 22 -25.80 8.72 10.24
N VAL A 23 -26.43 8.39 11.36
CA VAL A 23 -27.78 8.89 11.71
C VAL A 23 -27.83 9.94 12.84
N ASN A 24 -26.73 10.53 13.27
CA ASN A 24 -26.76 11.58 14.28
C ASN A 24 -26.17 12.92 13.81
N ALA A 25 -26.68 13.44 12.69
CA ALA A 25 -26.53 14.85 12.38
C ALA A 25 -27.83 15.58 12.74
N GLN A 26 -28.10 15.75 14.04
CA GLN A 26 -29.16 16.64 14.49
C GLN A 26 -28.68 18.09 14.39
N ASN A 27 -29.50 18.91 13.70
CA ASN A 27 -29.42 20.36 13.65
C ASN A 27 -29.65 20.94 15.06
N ASP A 28 -28.60 21.20 15.80
CA ASP A 28 -28.67 22.15 16.89
C ASP A 28 -28.45 23.56 16.34
N SER A 29 -29.52 24.35 16.36
CA SER A 29 -29.48 25.78 16.13
C SER A 29 -28.70 26.45 17.25
N ILE A 30 -27.41 26.61 17.06
CA ILE A 30 -26.52 27.32 18.00
C ILE A 30 -26.81 28.82 17.91
N PRO A 31 -27.09 29.53 19.03
CA PRO A 31 -27.22 30.96 19.03
C PRO A 31 -25.93 31.63 18.57
N LYS A 32 -26.05 32.65 17.74
CA LYS A 32 -24.92 33.47 17.26
C LYS A 32 -24.20 34.13 18.45
N THR A 33 -23.25 33.43 19.00
CA THR A 33 -22.28 34.01 19.95
C THR A 33 -21.06 34.50 19.15
N VAL A 34 -20.61 35.68 19.50
CA VAL A 34 -19.45 36.45 19.08
C VAL A 34 -18.37 35.56 18.44
N LYS A 35 -18.06 35.81 17.17
CA LYS A 35 -16.91 35.21 16.48
C LYS A 35 -15.63 35.74 17.12
N ASP A 36 -15.16 35.07 18.14
CA ASP A 36 -13.73 35.02 18.39
C ASP A 36 -13.12 34.28 17.20
N THR A 37 -12.60 35.02 16.26
CA THR A 37 -11.89 34.49 15.09
C THR A 37 -10.58 33.91 15.60
N LEU A 38 -10.64 32.71 16.11
CA LEU A 38 -9.41 31.90 16.30
C LEU A 38 -8.76 31.79 14.93
N ILE A 39 -7.68 32.52 14.72
CA ILE A 39 -6.88 32.45 13.50
C ILE A 39 -6.20 31.07 13.51
N ILE A 40 -6.88 30.09 12.92
CA ILE A 40 -6.35 28.74 12.77
C ILE A 40 -5.23 28.81 11.74
N LYS A 41 -4.01 28.56 12.18
CA LYS A 41 -2.83 28.53 11.32
C LYS A 41 -2.63 27.14 10.76
N GLU A 42 -2.68 27.01 9.45
CA GLU A 42 -2.33 25.76 8.77
C GLU A 42 -0.82 25.56 8.77
N LYS A 43 -0.38 24.38 9.22
CA LYS A 43 1.03 24.00 9.27
C LYS A 43 1.45 23.40 7.93
N TYR A 44 2.48 23.96 7.31
CA TYR A 44 3.09 23.47 6.08
C TYR A 44 4.45 22.88 6.40
N GLY A 45 4.75 21.72 5.84
CA GLY A 45 5.99 21.02 6.08
C GLY A 45 6.13 19.78 5.21
N LEU A 46 7.31 19.23 5.21
CA LEU A 46 7.65 17.96 4.60
C LEU A 46 7.47 16.87 5.66
N ARG A 47 6.60 15.88 5.42
CA ARG A 47 6.53 14.66 6.23
C ARG A 47 7.42 13.61 5.60
N ILE A 48 8.26 12.97 6.40
CA ILE A 48 9.11 11.85 6.00
C ILE A 48 8.87 10.73 6.99
N GLY A 49 8.72 9.53 6.52
CA GLY A 49 8.46 8.36 7.33
C GLY A 49 8.89 7.06 6.68
N ALA A 50 8.73 5.98 7.43
CA ALA A 50 8.99 4.63 6.96
C ALA A 50 7.73 3.78 7.09
N ASP A 51 7.59 2.76 6.23
CA ASP A 51 6.54 1.77 6.34
C ASP A 51 6.90 0.74 7.41
N LEU A 52 6.18 0.79 8.53
CA LEU A 52 6.35 -0.15 9.64
C LEU A 52 5.83 -1.55 9.28
N GLY A 53 4.85 -1.65 8.37
CA GLY A 53 4.29 -2.93 7.94
C GLY A 53 5.33 -3.77 7.21
N LYS A 54 6.09 -3.16 6.29
CA LYS A 54 7.18 -3.83 5.59
C LYS A 54 8.32 -4.20 6.55
N LEU A 55 8.70 -3.29 7.43
CA LEU A 55 9.71 -3.57 8.45
C LEU A 55 9.28 -4.73 9.36
N ALA A 56 8.07 -4.70 9.90
CA ALA A 56 7.56 -5.77 10.74
C ALA A 56 7.52 -7.11 9.98
N ARG A 57 7.05 -7.10 8.73
CA ARG A 57 7.04 -8.30 7.91
C ARG A 57 8.44 -8.87 7.70
N SER A 58 9.45 -8.05 7.49
CA SER A 58 10.85 -8.49 7.35
C SER A 58 11.42 -9.14 8.62
N PHE A 59 10.81 -8.88 9.80
CA PHE A 59 11.21 -9.53 11.05
C PHE A 59 10.48 -10.85 11.33
N PHE A 60 9.29 -11.05 10.77
CA PHE A 60 8.42 -12.17 11.07
C PHE A 60 8.25 -13.17 9.90
N ASP A 61 8.63 -12.79 8.69
CA ASP A 61 8.51 -13.59 7.46
C ASP A 61 9.92 -13.80 6.88
N ASP A 62 10.51 -14.97 7.13
CA ASP A 62 11.87 -15.33 6.66
C ASP A 62 11.98 -15.31 5.12
N GLU A 63 10.85 -15.40 4.40
CA GLU A 63 10.80 -15.35 2.95
C GLU A 63 10.67 -13.93 2.40
N TYR A 64 10.59 -12.92 3.27
CA TYR A 64 10.40 -11.53 2.86
C TYR A 64 11.38 -10.59 3.54
N SER A 65 12.00 -9.72 2.75
CA SER A 65 12.75 -8.57 3.24
C SER A 65 12.33 -7.33 2.46
N GLY A 66 11.95 -6.26 3.15
CA GLY A 66 11.50 -5.04 2.48
C GLY A 66 11.60 -3.80 3.35
N PHE A 67 11.84 -2.69 2.67
CA PHE A 67 11.93 -1.38 3.30
C PHE A 67 11.36 -0.31 2.36
N GLU A 68 10.57 0.62 2.92
CA GLU A 68 9.99 1.72 2.15
C GLU A 68 10.09 3.03 2.96
N ILE A 69 10.58 4.07 2.30
CA ILE A 69 10.53 5.45 2.79
C ILE A 69 9.42 6.16 2.02
N ALA A 70 8.54 6.82 2.76
CA ALA A 70 7.49 7.66 2.22
C ALA A 70 7.72 9.12 2.61
N ALA A 71 7.45 10.02 1.68
CA ALA A 71 7.50 11.46 1.94
C ALA A 71 6.28 12.13 1.31
N ASP A 72 5.73 13.12 1.99
CA ASP A 72 4.70 13.98 1.42
C ASP A 72 4.89 15.44 1.82
N TYR A 73 4.50 16.31 0.91
CA TYR A 73 4.57 17.75 1.08
C TYR A 73 3.24 18.42 0.77
N ARG A 74 2.77 19.26 1.69
CA ARG A 74 1.52 20.01 1.52
C ARG A 74 1.71 21.17 0.55
N LEU A 75 1.10 21.08 -0.65
CA LEU A 75 1.10 22.15 -1.64
C LEU A 75 0.03 23.20 -1.37
N LYS A 76 -1.18 22.73 -1.10
CA LYS A 76 -2.36 23.55 -0.85
C LYS A 76 -3.13 23.00 0.34
N LYS A 77 -4.17 23.69 0.78
CA LYS A 77 -5.01 23.31 1.92
C LYS A 77 -5.37 21.81 1.96
N ARG A 78 -5.68 21.22 0.80
CA ARG A 78 -6.16 19.84 0.69
C ARG A 78 -5.30 18.96 -0.22
N ILE A 79 -4.27 19.52 -0.86
CA ILE A 79 -3.49 18.82 -1.87
C ILE A 79 -2.07 18.66 -1.37
N TYR A 80 -1.60 17.40 -1.42
CA TYR A 80 -0.25 17.01 -1.06
C TYR A 80 0.39 16.32 -2.26
N ILE A 81 1.66 16.60 -2.54
CA ILE A 81 2.50 15.75 -3.38
C ILE A 81 3.08 14.69 -2.45
N ALA A 82 3.08 13.45 -2.92
CA ALA A 82 3.68 12.36 -2.17
C ALA A 82 4.52 11.47 -3.06
N GLY A 83 5.56 10.90 -2.49
CA GLY A 83 6.45 9.96 -3.14
C GLY A 83 6.91 8.88 -2.17
N GLU A 84 7.24 7.74 -2.70
CA GLU A 84 7.67 6.56 -1.98
C GLU A 84 8.82 5.92 -2.75
N ILE A 85 9.83 5.46 -2.03
CA ILE A 85 10.95 4.68 -2.58
C ILE A 85 11.17 3.48 -1.68
N GLY A 86 11.36 2.32 -2.28
CA GLY A 86 11.54 1.11 -1.51
C GLY A 86 12.30 0.03 -2.25
N PHE A 87 12.56 -1.02 -1.48
CA PHE A 87 13.21 -2.24 -1.90
C PHE A 87 12.41 -3.41 -1.32
N ASP A 88 12.16 -4.41 -2.13
CA ASP A 88 11.54 -5.66 -1.69
C ASP A 88 12.32 -6.85 -2.25
N GLU A 89 12.47 -7.87 -1.41
CA GLU A 89 12.90 -9.20 -1.76
C GLU A 89 11.87 -10.20 -1.25
N LYS A 90 11.43 -11.10 -2.10
CA LYS A 90 10.48 -12.15 -1.73
C LYS A 90 10.89 -13.47 -2.36
N THR A 91 11.08 -14.47 -1.50
CA THR A 91 11.20 -15.85 -1.92
C THR A 91 9.81 -16.50 -1.90
N THR A 92 9.44 -17.15 -2.97
CA THR A 92 8.18 -17.87 -3.08
C THR A 92 8.48 -19.35 -3.28
N VAL A 93 8.16 -20.14 -2.27
CA VAL A 93 8.34 -21.61 -2.28
C VAL A 93 6.98 -22.27 -2.36
N THR A 94 6.80 -23.12 -3.36
CA THR A 94 5.63 -23.96 -3.55
C THR A 94 6.08 -25.39 -3.86
N ASP A 95 5.15 -26.34 -3.93
CA ASP A 95 5.46 -27.73 -4.28
C ASP A 95 6.16 -27.89 -5.64
N TYR A 96 6.01 -26.89 -6.52
CA TYR A 96 6.49 -26.96 -7.91
C TYR A 96 7.46 -25.85 -8.29
N LEU A 97 7.67 -24.86 -7.43
CA LEU A 97 8.43 -23.66 -7.78
C LEU A 97 9.12 -23.08 -6.54
N ASP A 98 10.42 -22.81 -6.66
CA ASP A 98 11.20 -22.02 -5.73
C ASP A 98 11.85 -20.87 -6.49
N ILE A 99 11.43 -19.62 -6.20
CA ILE A 99 11.87 -18.44 -6.91
C ILE A 99 12.04 -17.26 -5.94
N THR A 100 13.11 -16.50 -6.14
CA THR A 100 13.38 -15.29 -5.37
C THR A 100 13.32 -14.08 -6.31
N SER A 101 12.45 -13.13 -6.00
CA SER A 101 12.35 -11.84 -6.70
C SER A 101 12.93 -10.74 -5.85
N THR A 102 13.85 -9.95 -6.41
CA THR A 102 14.57 -8.88 -5.71
C THR A 102 14.60 -7.62 -6.56
N GLY A 103 14.24 -6.48 -5.99
CA GLY A 103 14.32 -5.23 -6.73
C GLY A 103 13.92 -3.99 -5.95
N SER A 104 14.01 -2.86 -6.64
CA SER A 104 13.71 -1.54 -6.10
C SER A 104 12.58 -0.89 -6.89
N TYR A 105 11.86 0.01 -6.24
CA TYR A 105 10.77 0.74 -6.87
C TYR A 105 10.70 2.18 -6.37
N ILE A 106 10.05 3.00 -7.18
CA ILE A 106 9.70 4.37 -6.86
C ILE A 106 8.24 4.61 -7.20
N LYS A 107 7.55 5.38 -6.36
CA LYS A 107 6.16 5.79 -6.60
C LYS A 107 6.05 7.29 -6.39
N GLY A 108 5.22 7.94 -7.19
CA GLY A 108 4.97 9.36 -7.06
C GLY A 108 3.55 9.74 -7.43
N GLY A 109 3.00 10.76 -6.78
CA GLY A 109 1.65 11.18 -7.06
C GLY A 109 1.11 12.24 -6.12
N ILE A 110 -0.21 12.27 -5.98
CA ILE A 110 -0.94 13.32 -5.29
C ILE A 110 -1.95 12.71 -4.31
N ASP A 111 -2.04 13.30 -3.10
CA ASP A 111 -3.07 13.01 -2.12
C ASP A 111 -4.02 14.18 -1.98
N TYR A 112 -5.31 13.88 -1.96
CA TYR A 112 -6.36 14.83 -1.68
C TYR A 112 -6.96 14.56 -0.30
N ASN A 113 -6.79 15.50 0.62
CA ASN A 113 -7.36 15.42 1.97
C ASN A 113 -8.86 15.77 1.93
N MET A 114 -9.70 14.80 2.25
CA MET A 114 -11.15 14.95 2.32
C MET A 114 -11.62 15.44 3.68
N TYR A 115 -10.77 15.31 4.72
CA TYR A 115 -11.12 15.64 6.10
C TYR A 115 -10.89 17.12 6.42
N GLN A 116 -11.82 17.71 7.15
CA GLN A 116 -11.67 19.05 7.70
C GLN A 116 -11.38 18.95 9.20
N ASN A 117 -10.16 19.30 9.57
CA ASN A 117 -9.75 19.28 10.98
C ASN A 117 -10.49 20.30 11.82
N TRP A 118 -10.86 19.90 13.02
CA TRP A 118 -11.36 20.75 14.09
C TRP A 118 -10.17 21.14 14.98
N LEU A 119 -10.17 22.36 15.48
CA LEU A 119 -9.10 22.90 16.31
C LEU A 119 -7.73 22.85 15.60
N ASP A 120 -6.65 22.68 16.34
CA ASP A 120 -5.27 22.64 15.85
C ASP A 120 -4.80 21.24 15.41
N MET A 121 -5.70 20.26 15.30
CA MET A 121 -5.36 18.93 14.82
C MET A 121 -5.06 18.94 13.31
N ASP A 122 -4.13 18.08 12.91
CA ASP A 122 -3.66 17.97 11.51
C ASP A 122 -3.88 16.56 10.95
N ASN A 123 -4.98 15.93 11.40
CA ASN A 123 -5.39 14.62 10.91
C ASN A 123 -5.80 14.70 9.44
N MET A 124 -5.68 13.61 8.74
CA MET A 124 -5.95 13.53 7.31
C MET A 124 -6.68 12.22 6.99
N VAL A 125 -7.82 12.31 6.33
CA VAL A 125 -8.45 11.20 5.60
C VAL A 125 -8.34 11.55 4.13
N TYR A 126 -7.69 10.71 3.35
CA TYR A 126 -7.32 11.08 1.99
C TYR A 126 -7.61 9.98 0.98
N THR A 127 -7.82 10.42 -0.24
CA THR A 127 -7.68 9.60 -1.43
C THR A 127 -6.43 10.04 -2.18
N GLY A 128 -5.71 9.09 -2.73
CA GLY A 128 -4.45 9.35 -3.44
C GLY A 128 -4.40 8.61 -4.77
N PHE A 129 -3.60 9.18 -5.65
CA PHE A 129 -3.23 8.57 -6.93
C PHE A 129 -1.71 8.51 -7.01
N ARG A 130 -1.17 7.37 -7.43
CA ARG A 130 0.27 7.16 -7.64
C ARG A 130 0.52 6.54 -9.00
N ILE A 131 1.68 6.83 -9.53
CA ILE A 131 2.32 6.07 -10.60
C ILE A 131 3.54 5.43 -9.97
N GLY A 132 3.68 4.12 -10.12
CA GLY A 132 4.79 3.34 -9.63
C GLY A 132 5.60 2.76 -10.79
N ALA A 133 6.90 2.65 -10.56
CA ALA A 133 7.84 1.97 -11.45
C ALA A 133 8.80 1.12 -10.63
N SER A 134 9.13 -0.06 -11.13
CA SER A 134 10.05 -1.01 -10.50
C SER A 134 11.07 -1.52 -11.50
N THR A 135 12.26 -1.82 -10.99
CA THR A 135 13.27 -2.63 -11.68
C THR A 135 13.70 -3.76 -10.77
N PHE A 136 13.72 -4.97 -11.29
CA PHE A 136 13.93 -6.16 -10.48
C PHE A 136 14.58 -7.29 -11.26
N SER A 137 14.99 -8.33 -10.54
CA SER A 137 15.44 -9.61 -11.07
C SER A 137 14.67 -10.75 -10.42
N GLN A 138 14.56 -11.86 -11.12
CA GLN A 138 14.00 -13.10 -10.61
C GLN A 138 15.02 -14.21 -10.75
N ASN A 139 15.27 -14.90 -9.64
CA ASN A 139 16.15 -16.07 -9.56
C ASN A 139 15.31 -17.31 -9.39
N LEU A 140 15.21 -18.13 -10.42
CA LEU A 140 14.57 -19.42 -10.36
C LEU A 140 15.56 -20.43 -9.73
N ASN A 141 15.27 -20.84 -8.48
CA ASN A 141 16.12 -21.75 -7.72
C ASN A 141 15.85 -23.22 -8.08
N SER A 142 14.57 -23.57 -8.19
CA SER A 142 14.16 -24.90 -8.65
C SER A 142 12.73 -24.87 -9.21
N PHE A 143 12.45 -25.81 -10.12
CA PHE A 143 11.09 -26.04 -10.58
C PHE A 143 10.84 -27.54 -10.81
N THR A 144 9.59 -27.93 -10.64
CA THR A 144 9.12 -29.30 -10.88
C THR A 144 8.01 -29.28 -11.92
N ILE A 145 8.19 -30.03 -12.99
CA ILE A 145 7.16 -30.18 -14.01
C ILE A 145 6.13 -31.20 -13.50
N TYR A 146 4.92 -30.73 -13.29
CA TYR A 146 3.80 -31.59 -12.95
C TYR A 146 3.38 -32.43 -14.16
N ASN A 147 3.49 -33.77 -14.02
CA ASN A 147 3.04 -34.71 -15.04
C ASN A 147 1.74 -35.39 -14.58
N THR A 148 0.66 -35.19 -15.33
CA THR A 148 -0.64 -35.83 -15.05
C THR A 148 -0.58 -37.36 -15.21
N ASN A 149 0.42 -37.88 -15.92
CA ASN A 149 0.59 -39.32 -16.18
C ASN A 149 1.56 -39.96 -15.20
N GLN A 150 1.21 -39.90 -13.91
CA GLN A 150 2.05 -40.38 -12.79
C GLN A 150 2.41 -41.87 -12.85
N TYR A 151 1.75 -42.65 -13.73
CA TYR A 151 1.98 -44.10 -13.82
C TYR A 151 3.27 -44.47 -14.55
N TRP A 152 3.76 -43.62 -15.49
CA TRP A 152 4.87 -43.98 -16.37
C TRP A 152 6.02 -42.99 -16.39
N ALA A 153 5.83 -41.77 -15.93
CA ALA A 153 6.86 -40.75 -15.94
C ALA A 153 7.11 -40.21 -14.53
N ARG A 154 8.38 -40.18 -14.13
CA ARG A 154 8.78 -39.48 -12.91
C ARG A 154 8.58 -37.98 -13.09
N GLN A 155 8.17 -37.27 -12.02
CA GLN A 155 8.21 -35.81 -12.00
C GLN A 155 9.64 -35.36 -12.27
N PHE A 156 9.80 -34.45 -13.22
CA PHE A 156 11.10 -33.89 -13.52
C PHE A 156 11.29 -32.65 -12.66
N THR A 157 12.32 -32.68 -11.79
CA THR A 157 12.75 -31.52 -11.02
C THR A 157 14.08 -31.05 -11.56
N SER A 158 14.19 -29.77 -11.90
CA SER A 158 15.45 -29.12 -12.23
C SER A 158 15.85 -28.18 -11.09
N ASN A 159 17.10 -28.25 -10.71
CA ASN A 159 17.74 -27.31 -9.77
C ASN A 159 18.72 -26.40 -10.53
N ASP A 160 18.59 -26.30 -11.85
CA ASP A 160 19.42 -25.39 -12.64
C ASP A 160 19.00 -23.96 -12.35
N LEU A 161 19.88 -23.22 -11.72
CA LEU A 161 19.67 -21.81 -11.40
C LEU A 161 19.54 -20.99 -12.68
N GLN A 162 18.43 -20.31 -12.84
CA GLN A 162 18.20 -19.37 -13.92
C GLN A 162 17.95 -17.97 -13.34
N GLU A 163 18.73 -17.01 -13.79
CA GLU A 163 18.60 -15.62 -13.36
C GLU A 163 18.07 -14.76 -14.51
N PHE A 164 16.94 -14.12 -14.26
CA PHE A 164 16.30 -13.17 -15.17
C PHE A 164 16.53 -11.76 -14.64
N LYS A 165 17.35 -10.98 -15.36
CA LYS A 165 17.74 -9.61 -14.97
C LYS A 165 17.07 -8.55 -15.84
N GLY A 166 17.01 -7.33 -15.28
CA GLY A 166 16.56 -6.16 -16.04
C GLY A 166 15.06 -6.16 -16.30
N LEU A 167 14.29 -6.86 -15.49
CA LEU A 167 12.85 -6.83 -15.53
C LEU A 167 12.35 -5.48 -15.03
N THR A 168 11.29 -4.97 -15.66
CA THR A 168 10.70 -3.69 -15.33
C THR A 168 9.19 -3.81 -15.25
N ALA A 169 8.58 -3.01 -14.39
CA ALA A 169 7.13 -2.90 -14.30
C ALA A 169 6.71 -1.45 -14.03
N ILE A 170 5.58 -1.07 -14.60
CA ILE A 170 4.93 0.24 -14.40
C ILE A 170 3.47 0.01 -14.10
N TRP A 171 2.96 0.67 -13.08
CA TRP A 171 1.56 0.55 -12.66
C TRP A 171 1.00 1.87 -12.14
N VAL A 172 -0.31 1.91 -11.95
CA VAL A 172 -1.00 3.00 -11.28
C VAL A 172 -1.65 2.48 -9.99
N GLU A 173 -1.78 3.36 -8.98
CA GLU A 173 -2.39 3.03 -7.71
C GLU A 173 -3.47 4.06 -7.35
N LEU A 174 -4.59 3.57 -6.86
CA LEU A 174 -5.58 4.33 -6.12
C LEU A 174 -5.44 4.01 -4.64
N ILE A 175 -5.34 5.04 -3.82
CA ILE A 175 -5.09 4.90 -2.38
C ILE A 175 -6.23 5.55 -1.62
N ILE A 176 -6.68 4.87 -0.57
CA ILE A 176 -7.54 5.44 0.47
C ILE A 176 -6.83 5.24 1.79
N GLY A 177 -6.69 6.31 2.57
CA GLY A 177 -5.94 6.23 3.81
C GLY A 177 -6.31 7.30 4.81
N MET A 178 -5.74 7.13 6.00
CA MET A 178 -5.80 8.10 7.08
C MET A 178 -4.41 8.33 7.65
N LYS A 179 -4.16 9.54 8.12
CA LYS A 179 -2.97 9.91 8.91
C LYS A 179 -3.44 10.64 10.15
N VAL A 180 -3.01 10.18 11.30
CA VAL A 180 -3.39 10.73 12.61
C VAL A 180 -2.15 11.27 13.31
N GLU A 181 -2.21 12.51 13.78
CA GLU A 181 -1.15 13.12 14.59
C GLU A 181 -1.20 12.52 15.99
N LEU A 182 -0.25 11.63 16.33
CA LEU A 182 -0.13 11.01 17.64
C LEU A 182 0.51 11.95 18.67
N PHE A 183 1.56 12.59 18.25
CA PHE A 183 2.30 13.60 19.00
C PHE A 183 2.61 14.77 18.09
N ASN A 184 3.06 15.88 18.66
CA ASN A 184 3.40 17.06 17.86
C ASN A 184 4.35 16.72 16.71
N ASN A 185 3.86 16.84 15.47
CA ASN A 185 4.54 16.50 14.21
C ASN A 185 4.81 15.00 13.96
N LEU A 186 4.37 14.09 14.81
CA LEU A 186 4.51 12.64 14.60
C LEU A 186 3.16 12.06 14.17
N PHE A 187 3.14 11.37 13.04
CA PHE A 187 1.92 10.84 12.43
C PHE A 187 2.00 9.34 12.25
N LEU A 188 0.91 8.67 12.57
CA LEU A 188 0.66 7.29 12.17
C LEU A 188 -0.27 7.30 10.97
N GLY A 189 0.11 6.62 9.91
CA GLY A 189 -0.64 6.48 8.67
C GLY A 189 -1.08 5.03 8.45
N LEU A 190 -2.30 4.88 7.96
CA LEU A 190 -2.86 3.62 7.48
C LEU A 190 -3.40 3.85 6.08
N ASN A 191 -3.13 2.96 5.16
CA ASN A 191 -3.71 3.04 3.82
C ASN A 191 -3.98 1.67 3.20
N VAL A 192 -4.90 1.66 2.25
CA VAL A 192 -5.20 0.54 1.38
C VAL A 192 -5.00 1.01 -0.05
N GLN A 193 -4.43 0.16 -0.87
CA GLN A 193 -4.02 0.45 -2.24
C GLN A 193 -4.67 -0.53 -3.20
N LEU A 194 -5.31 -0.01 -4.24
CA LEU A 194 -5.73 -0.75 -5.42
C LEU A 194 -4.75 -0.43 -6.55
N LYS A 195 -4.11 -1.44 -7.09
CA LYS A 195 -3.04 -1.31 -8.08
C LYS A 195 -3.48 -1.91 -9.40
N LEU A 196 -3.16 -1.24 -10.49
CA LEU A 196 -3.44 -1.71 -11.84
C LEU A 196 -2.14 -1.69 -12.65
N MET A 197 -1.72 -2.85 -13.13
CA MET A 197 -0.53 -3.00 -13.97
C MET A 197 -0.78 -2.31 -15.32
N ALA A 198 0.14 -1.46 -15.71
CA ALA A 198 0.10 -0.78 -17.00
C ALA A 198 1.02 -1.47 -18.02
N SER A 199 2.21 -1.88 -17.56
CA SER A 199 3.19 -2.57 -18.40
C SER A 199 4.16 -3.34 -17.51
N GLU A 200 4.55 -4.53 -17.93
CA GLU A 200 5.60 -5.32 -17.30
C GLU A 200 6.44 -6.05 -18.33
N THR A 201 7.69 -6.33 -17.99
CA THR A 201 8.58 -7.19 -18.74
C THR A 201 8.57 -8.56 -18.08
N GLU A 202 8.20 -9.59 -18.81
CA GLU A 202 8.20 -10.96 -18.33
C GLU A 202 9.45 -11.70 -18.82
N PRO A 203 10.00 -12.65 -18.06
CA PRO A 203 11.00 -13.60 -18.54
C PRO A 203 10.48 -14.46 -19.67
N ASP A 204 11.37 -14.96 -20.54
CA ASP A 204 11.01 -15.90 -21.58
C ASP A 204 10.42 -17.18 -20.98
N ASN A 205 9.20 -17.55 -21.41
CA ASN A 205 8.46 -18.74 -20.98
C ASN A 205 8.09 -18.80 -19.48
N PHE A 206 8.15 -17.67 -18.77
CA PHE A 206 7.87 -17.60 -17.35
C PHE A 206 7.23 -16.26 -16.96
N GLY A 207 6.17 -16.28 -16.16
CA GLY A 207 5.51 -15.06 -15.68
C GLY A 207 6.15 -14.47 -14.43
N ASN A 208 5.90 -13.20 -14.16
CA ASN A 208 6.34 -12.57 -12.92
C ASN A 208 5.55 -13.10 -11.72
N VAL A 209 6.23 -13.67 -10.72
CA VAL A 209 5.61 -14.20 -9.51
C VAL A 209 5.40 -13.12 -8.46
N PHE A 210 6.38 -12.23 -8.34
CA PHE A 210 6.35 -11.11 -7.41
C PHE A 210 7.08 -9.91 -8.02
N ILE A 211 6.45 -8.76 -7.96
CA ILE A 211 7.00 -7.50 -8.46
C ILE A 211 7.18 -6.56 -7.28
N PRO A 212 8.43 -6.12 -6.98
CA PRO A 212 8.72 -5.17 -5.91
C PRO A 212 7.86 -3.90 -6.01
N GLY A 213 7.23 -3.51 -4.90
CA GLY A 213 6.31 -2.38 -4.82
C GLY A 213 4.89 -2.65 -5.33
N PHE A 214 4.71 -3.54 -6.31
CA PHE A 214 3.38 -3.96 -6.78
C PHE A 214 2.83 -5.13 -5.96
N ASN A 215 3.70 -6.05 -5.54
CA ASN A 215 3.44 -7.33 -4.92
C ASN A 215 3.04 -8.42 -5.94
N LYS A 216 2.00 -9.20 -5.65
CA LYS A 216 1.51 -10.26 -6.51
C LYS A 216 0.33 -9.79 -7.36
N THR A 217 0.34 -10.13 -8.63
CA THR A 217 -0.83 -10.02 -9.50
C THR A 217 -1.82 -11.15 -9.20
N PHE A 218 -3.11 -10.85 -9.24
CA PHE A 218 -4.17 -11.87 -9.16
C PHE A 218 -4.52 -12.29 -10.58
N ASP A 219 -4.08 -13.48 -10.95
CA ASP A 219 -4.21 -14.05 -12.29
C ASP A 219 -3.70 -13.10 -13.40
N SER A 220 -4.21 -13.25 -14.60
CA SER A 220 -3.91 -12.40 -15.75
C SER A 220 -4.62 -11.04 -15.72
N SER A 221 -5.26 -10.66 -14.61
CA SER A 221 -6.05 -9.42 -14.53
C SER A 221 -5.20 -8.16 -14.42
N GLY A 222 -3.94 -8.27 -14.03
CA GLY A 222 -3.08 -7.11 -13.75
C GLY A 222 -3.54 -6.26 -12.55
N ILE A 223 -4.46 -6.78 -11.74
CA ILE A 223 -4.96 -6.10 -10.54
C ILE A 223 -4.14 -6.55 -9.34
N GLY A 224 -3.69 -5.60 -8.54
CA GLY A 224 -3.01 -5.84 -7.26
C GLY A 224 -3.68 -5.06 -6.13
N VAL A 225 -3.52 -5.55 -4.92
CA VAL A 225 -3.94 -4.86 -3.71
C VAL A 225 -2.76 -4.72 -2.76
N GLY A 226 -2.77 -3.67 -1.97
CA GLY A 226 -1.75 -3.43 -0.97
C GLY A 226 -2.30 -2.69 0.23
N TYR A 227 -1.51 -2.67 1.27
CA TYR A 227 -1.76 -1.89 2.47
C TYR A 227 -0.44 -1.32 2.98
N GLY A 228 -0.49 -0.23 3.71
CA GLY A 228 0.68 0.39 4.30
C GLY A 228 0.41 0.89 5.72
N TYR A 229 1.42 0.77 6.58
CA TYR A 229 1.46 1.30 7.94
C TYR A 229 2.66 2.22 8.04
N THR A 230 2.46 3.52 8.03
CA THR A 230 3.56 4.48 8.02
C THR A 230 3.67 5.22 9.34
N LEU A 231 4.88 5.33 9.86
CA LEU A 231 5.22 6.29 10.91
C LEU A 231 6.02 7.41 10.30
N SER A 232 5.52 8.63 10.37
CA SER A 232 6.13 9.77 9.71
C SER A 232 6.27 10.97 10.63
N TYR A 233 7.33 11.73 10.45
CA TYR A 233 7.60 12.97 11.16
C TYR A 233 7.53 14.15 10.20
N ARG A 234 6.80 15.19 10.59
CA ARG A 234 6.72 16.44 9.84
C ARG A 234 7.81 17.41 10.26
N ILE A 235 8.65 17.77 9.32
CA ILE A 235 9.60 18.87 9.43
C ILE A 235 8.80 20.15 9.15
N PRO A 236 8.52 20.99 10.18
CA PRO A 236 7.72 22.18 10.00
C PRO A 236 8.54 23.23 9.26
N LEU A 237 8.02 23.74 8.14
CA LEU A 237 8.68 24.76 7.34
C LEU A 237 8.08 26.15 7.62
N TYR A 238 6.76 26.29 7.51
CA TYR A 238 6.09 27.56 7.79
C TYR A 238 4.61 27.34 8.15
N LYS A 239 3.99 28.38 8.71
CA LYS A 239 2.57 28.43 9.03
C LYS A 239 1.89 29.48 8.18
N LYS A 240 0.73 29.15 7.61
CA LYS A 240 -0.09 30.06 6.83
C LYS A 240 -1.43 30.29 7.50
N ASN A 241 -1.93 31.51 7.52
CA ASN A 241 -3.28 31.80 8.01
C ASN A 241 -4.31 31.13 7.09
N LYS A 242 -5.33 30.57 7.68
CA LYS A 242 -6.42 29.85 7.00
C LYS A 242 -7.34 30.84 6.30
#